data_f5775d6b0ea68e8521828c7a6b768b6b
#
_entry.id   f5775d6b0ea68e8521828c7a6b768b6b
#
_cell.length_a   1.000
_cell.length_b   1.000
_cell.length_c   1.000
_cell.angle_alpha   90.00
_cell.angle_beta   90.00
_cell.angle_gamma   90.00
#
_symmetry.space_group_name_H-M   'P 1'
#
loop_
_entity.id
_entity.type
_entity.pdbx_description
1 polymer ?
#
loop_
_entity_poly.entity_id
_entity_poly.type
_entity_poly.pdbx_seq_one_letter_code
_entity_poly.pdbx_strand_id
1 'polypeptide(L)' 'MQVKCSYSSNDSVFTLGRVYDVHIVYGNEAHRVSDCLALIDNQDEIWIFRPTYRGGEISGIDFSASFERY' A
#
# COMPACT_ATOMS: atom_id res chain seq x y z
N MET A 1 4.91 10.80 -2.19
CA MET A 1 4.47 10.58 -0.81
C MET A 1 5.05 9.25 -0.32
N GLN A 2 5.51 9.24 0.92
CA GLN A 2 6.06 8.04 1.53
C GLN A 2 5.28 7.68 2.78
N VAL A 3 5.26 6.40 3.09
CA VAL A 3 4.63 5.87 4.30
C VAL A 3 5.56 4.86 4.97
N LYS A 4 5.43 4.73 6.28
CA LYS A 4 6.23 3.79 7.08
C LYS A 4 5.33 2.69 7.60
N CYS A 5 5.74 1.44 7.44
CA CYS A 5 4.97 0.30 7.92
C CYS A 5 4.92 0.29 9.45
N SER A 6 3.74 0.39 10.02
CA SER A 6 3.50 0.38 11.47
C SER A 6 2.95 -0.94 11.97
N TYR A 7 2.43 -1.77 11.07
CA TYR A 7 1.98 -3.12 11.36
C TYR A 7 2.02 -3.96 10.07
N SER A 8 2.44 -5.19 10.18
CA SER A 8 2.39 -6.14 9.06
C SER A 8 2.11 -7.54 9.59
N SER A 9 1.14 -8.23 8.99
CA SER A 9 0.85 -9.61 9.36
C SER A 9 1.90 -10.58 8.78
N ASN A 10 2.71 -10.14 7.82
CA ASN A 10 3.79 -10.93 7.26
C ASN A 10 4.96 -10.01 6.90
N ASP A 11 6.01 -10.06 7.71
CA ASP A 11 7.17 -9.18 7.59
C ASP A 11 7.97 -9.38 6.30
N SER A 12 7.83 -10.53 5.64
CA SER A 12 8.47 -10.77 4.36
C SER A 12 7.76 -10.07 3.19
N VAL A 13 6.51 -9.67 3.37
CA VAL A 13 5.73 -8.92 2.38
C VAL A 13 5.93 -7.42 2.58
N PHE A 14 5.63 -6.92 3.78
CA PHE A 14 5.94 -5.55 4.19
C PHE A 14 6.62 -5.60 5.55
N THR A 15 7.79 -4.99 5.65
CA THR A 15 8.60 -5.04 6.87
C THR A 15 8.24 -3.90 7.81
N LEU A 16 7.94 -4.24 9.07
CA LEU A 16 7.68 -3.28 10.12
C LEU A 16 8.84 -2.26 10.22
N GLY A 17 8.48 -0.98 10.23
CA GLY A 17 9.44 0.11 10.34
C GLY A 17 10.09 0.55 9.03
N ARG A 18 9.89 -0.18 7.95
CA ARG A 18 10.44 0.18 6.64
C ARG A 18 9.55 1.24 5.95
N VAL A 19 10.19 2.11 5.18
CA VAL A 19 9.51 3.17 4.42
C VAL A 19 9.26 2.70 2.99
N TYR A 20 8.07 2.99 2.47
CA TYR A 20 7.63 2.63 1.12
C TYR A 20 7.12 3.86 0.38
N ASP A 21 7.35 3.90 -0.92
CA ASP A 21 6.82 4.97 -1.77
C ASP A 21 5.38 4.66 -2.16
N VAL A 22 4.51 5.68 -2.12
CA VAL A 22 3.15 5.55 -2.60
C VAL A 22 3.12 5.93 -4.08
N HIS A 23 2.62 5.02 -4.89
CA HIS A 23 2.51 5.19 -6.34
C HIS A 23 1.07 5.47 -6.74
N ILE A 24 0.90 6.28 -7.78
CA ILE A 24 -0.41 6.51 -8.37
C ILE A 24 -0.53 5.58 -9.58
N VAL A 25 -1.56 4.73 -9.55
CA VAL A 25 -1.89 3.85 -10.68
C VAL A 25 -3.07 4.48 -11.38
N TYR A 26 -2.86 4.93 -12.62
CA TYR A 26 -3.90 5.62 -13.38
C TYR A 26 -4.89 4.60 -13.92
N GLY A 27 -6.17 4.90 -13.72
CA GLY A 27 -7.24 4.07 -14.22
C GLY A 27 -7.39 4.19 -15.74
N ASN A 28 -8.14 3.26 -16.32
CA ASN A 28 -8.46 3.28 -17.74
C ASN A 28 -9.86 3.85 -17.93
N GLU A 29 -9.96 5.03 -18.54
CA GLU A 29 -11.25 5.70 -18.78
C GLU A 29 -12.21 4.85 -19.61
N ALA A 30 -11.69 4.07 -20.56
CA ALA A 30 -12.52 3.21 -21.40
C ALA A 30 -13.25 2.15 -20.59
N HIS A 31 -12.70 1.74 -19.46
CA HIS A 31 -13.30 0.77 -18.55
C HIS A 31 -13.86 1.40 -17.28
N ARG A 32 -13.83 2.73 -17.18
CA ARG A 32 -14.30 3.50 -16.02
C ARG A 32 -13.62 3.10 -14.71
N VAL A 33 -12.36 2.70 -14.78
CA VAL A 33 -11.56 2.40 -13.60
C VAL A 33 -10.99 3.70 -13.08
N SER A 34 -11.22 3.99 -11.79
CA SER A 34 -10.68 5.17 -11.14
C SER A 34 -9.19 5.00 -10.86
N ASP A 35 -8.48 6.12 -10.78
CA ASP A 35 -7.10 6.12 -10.31
C ASP A 35 -7.07 5.57 -8.88
N CYS A 36 -6.02 4.84 -8.55
CA CYS A 36 -5.83 4.32 -7.21
C CYS A 36 -4.38 4.48 -6.76
N LEU A 37 -4.17 4.39 -5.46
CA LEU A 37 -2.85 4.40 -4.87
C LEU A 37 -2.37 2.97 -4.69
N ALA A 38 -1.06 2.77 -4.78
CA ALA A 38 -0.47 1.44 -4.67
C ALA A 38 0.88 1.48 -3.95
N LEU A 39 1.22 0.39 -3.30
CA LEU A 39 2.55 0.13 -2.77
C LEU A 39 3.11 -1.10 -3.48
N ILE A 40 4.43 -1.13 -3.60
CA ILE A 40 5.15 -2.30 -4.09
C ILE A 40 5.79 -2.96 -2.88
N ASP A 41 5.51 -4.25 -2.69
CA ASP A 41 6.01 -4.98 -1.53
C ASP A 41 7.47 -5.43 -1.70
N ASN A 42 7.98 -6.15 -0.71
CA ASN A 42 9.36 -6.64 -0.73
C ASN A 42 9.63 -7.69 -1.81
N GLN A 43 8.58 -8.22 -2.44
CA GLN A 43 8.64 -9.23 -3.50
C GLN A 43 8.28 -8.66 -4.87
N ASP A 44 8.28 -7.33 -4.99
CA ASP A 44 7.94 -6.58 -6.21
C ASP A 44 6.49 -6.79 -6.69
N GLU A 45 5.59 -7.17 -5.78
CA GLU A 45 4.17 -7.27 -6.07
C GLU A 45 3.46 -5.96 -5.73
N ILE A 46 2.44 -5.62 -6.52
CA ILE A 46 1.68 -4.38 -6.37
C ILE A 46 0.45 -4.64 -5.51
N TRP A 47 0.25 -3.80 -4.49
CA TRP A 47 -0.90 -3.84 -3.61
C TRP A 47 -1.66 -2.54 -3.68
N ILE A 48 -2.98 -2.60 -3.71
CA ILE A 48 -3.83 -1.40 -3.62
C ILE A 48 -3.70 -0.83 -2.21
N PHE A 49 -3.34 0.46 -2.14
CA PHE A 49 -3.16 1.17 -0.89
C PHE A 49 -4.37 2.03 -0.62
N ARG A 50 -4.99 1.84 0.52
CA ARG A 50 -6.13 2.63 0.94
C ARG A 50 -5.68 3.70 1.93
N PRO A 51 -5.71 4.99 1.57
CA PRO A 51 -5.29 6.05 2.49
C PRO A 51 -6.28 6.16 3.66
N THR A 52 -5.73 6.42 4.84
CA THR A 52 -6.51 6.67 6.05
C THR A 52 -6.03 7.95 6.69
N TYR A 53 -6.71 8.37 7.77
CA TYR A 53 -6.33 9.57 8.50
C TYR A 53 -4.88 9.55 8.97
N ARG A 54 -4.37 8.39 9.41
CA ARG A 54 -3.01 8.26 9.94
C ARG A 54 -1.95 7.97 8.86
N GLY A 55 -2.35 7.52 7.72
CA GLY A 55 -1.44 7.16 6.63
C GLY A 55 -2.14 6.26 5.64
N GLY A 56 -2.35 5.01 5.98
CA GLY A 56 -3.06 4.09 5.10
C GLY A 56 -2.97 2.65 5.54
N GLU A 57 -3.61 1.80 4.75
CA GLU A 57 -3.64 0.37 5.04
C GLU A 57 -3.72 -0.46 3.76
N ILE A 58 -3.32 -1.71 3.87
CA ILE A 58 -3.47 -2.73 2.84
C ILE A 58 -4.20 -3.90 3.45
N SER A 59 -5.23 -4.38 2.75
CA SER A 59 -6.00 -5.56 3.15
C SER A 59 -6.06 -6.54 1.98
N GLY A 60 -5.64 -7.77 2.23
CA GLY A 60 -5.78 -8.89 1.31
C GLY A 60 -6.58 -10.01 1.97
N ILE A 61 -6.71 -11.14 1.29
CA ILE A 61 -7.45 -12.29 1.80
C ILE A 61 -6.78 -12.85 3.07
N ASP A 62 -5.46 -13.03 3.02
CA ASP A 62 -4.67 -13.59 4.13
C ASP A 62 -3.58 -12.65 4.61
N PHE A 63 -3.70 -11.37 4.30
CA PHE A 63 -2.67 -10.39 4.63
C PHE A 63 -3.27 -9.04 4.99
N SER A 64 -2.69 -8.40 5.98
CA SER A 64 -3.01 -7.00 6.30
C SER A 64 -1.77 -6.26 6.79
N ALA A 65 -1.74 -4.97 6.51
CA ALA A 65 -0.68 -4.08 6.97
C ALA A 65 -1.24 -2.67 7.17
N SER A 66 -0.63 -1.95 8.10
CA SER A 66 -0.97 -0.55 8.38
C SER A 66 0.27 0.31 8.23
N PHE A 67 0.05 1.56 7.82
CA PHE A 67 1.13 2.48 7.51
C PHE A 67 0.85 3.85 8.11
N GLU A 68 1.91 4.55 8.48
CA GLU A 68 1.87 5.93 8.95
C GLU A 68 2.54 6.84 7.92
N ARG A 69 2.12 8.09 7.87
CA ARG A 69 2.80 9.09 7.04
C ARG A 69 4.24 9.25 7.50
N TYR A 70 5.09 9.36 6.52
CA TYR A 70 6.51 9.50 6.79
C TYR A 70 7.01 10.90 6.47
#